data_d65655e33fddfe0c8c79e6a29c8ade48
#
_entry.id   d65655e33fddfe0c8c79e6a29c8ade48
#
_cell.length_a   1.000
_cell.length_b   1.000
_cell.length_c   1.000
_cell.angle_alpha   90.00
_cell.angle_beta   90.00
_cell.angle_gamma   90.00
#
_symmetry.space_group_name_H-M   'P 1'
#
loop_
_entity.id
_entity.type
_entity.pdbx_description
1 polymer ?
#
loop_
_entity_poly.entity_id
_entity_poly.type
_entity_poly.pdbx_seq_one_letter_code
_entity_poly.pdbx_strand_id
1 'polypeptide(L)'
;MSFAPNGGIPAGSGGNLLGSLSALGGLAGPVASTVAGQIGPLAGVASHIDTVQRAVQLAQTGFSLMNKTPAAIADALNNAAGGVARLTQLNRYVTIDSPLGPDVLLVSTAVIDEHVNRLPEIHLDLLSHQHDLVPDQLIGQPIKIRFDQSARQSTLERIVSSGGADSIRYFDGYVTSFDRAGNPGKVTQYQMTVAPWFWFLTRSTDCRIFQNKTAQDILTEIFQDHGFTEFEFDIRTAQKPLEYIVMYQESYYNFCARLMEQEGLIWTHRYEKEKHFLVIGDTNFVFRPIDGLANLPYNASAASEDNGIDQLHEGRRFGVGKIAFRDFNHQNPSSPLMLAQAEPENLRHAGLETTERFEHQSLFDHGDDGDRYARIAMQAEEASAHRYTGSGYAWRMSAAGSVTVTNHPVMANNQEYAVLHVRHEAVNDYTEHNAKLPYRNTFSLLPKKFPYRSPRHTPKPVIHGTQSAIVVGPKGEEIHTNGSAVKVHFLWDRRGKLDGSDSMWIRVSQPWAGD
;
A
#
# COMPACT_ATOMS: atom_id res chain seq x y z
N MET A 1 -51.93 -17.41 -28.44
CA MET A 1 -52.46 -17.36 -27.07
C MET A 1 -51.30 -16.86 -26.21
N SER A 2 -51.08 -15.61 -26.14
CA SER A 2 -51.55 -14.52 -25.27
C SER A 2 -51.59 -14.92 -23.80
N PHE A 3 -50.60 -14.44 -23.05
CA PHE A 3 -50.80 -13.88 -21.71
C PHE A 3 -49.55 -13.07 -21.30
N ALA A 4 -49.68 -11.78 -21.34
CA ALA A 4 -48.84 -10.84 -20.60
C ALA A 4 -49.44 -10.68 -19.19
N PRO A 5 -48.65 -10.49 -18.14
CA PRO A 5 -49.15 -9.84 -16.95
C PRO A 5 -48.74 -8.37 -16.95
N ASN A 6 -49.70 -7.52 -17.07
CA ASN A 6 -49.67 -6.13 -16.65
C ASN A 6 -49.42 -6.04 -15.15
N GLY A 7 -48.45 -5.27 -14.77
CA GLY A 7 -48.15 -4.84 -13.42
C GLY A 7 -47.43 -3.50 -13.47
N GLY A 8 -48.01 -2.54 -14.17
CA GLY A 8 -47.54 -1.17 -14.16
C GLY A 8 -47.75 -0.55 -12.79
N ILE A 9 -46.69 -0.20 -12.13
CA ILE A 9 -46.71 0.68 -10.95
C ILE A 9 -47.19 2.05 -11.43
N PRO A 10 -48.23 2.64 -10.85
CA PRO A 10 -48.77 3.90 -11.33
C PRO A 10 -47.73 5.01 -11.16
N ALA A 11 -47.43 5.70 -12.24
CA ALA A 11 -46.54 6.86 -12.32
C ALA A 11 -47.00 8.08 -11.46
N GLY A 12 -47.96 7.89 -10.57
CA GLY A 12 -48.54 8.94 -9.74
C GLY A 12 -47.84 9.18 -8.38
N SER A 13 -46.96 8.28 -7.92
CA SER A 13 -46.38 8.42 -6.57
C SER A 13 -45.24 9.42 -6.51
N GLY A 14 -44.48 9.64 -7.61
CA GLY A 14 -43.41 10.61 -7.65
C GLY A 14 -43.89 12.07 -7.66
N GLY A 15 -45.00 12.33 -8.29
CA GLY A 15 -45.60 13.68 -8.32
C GLY A 15 -46.13 14.15 -6.95
N ASN A 16 -46.65 13.22 -6.15
CA ASN A 16 -47.14 13.56 -4.80
C ASN A 16 -45.98 13.78 -3.81
N LEU A 17 -44.85 13.10 -3.99
CA LEU A 17 -43.64 13.32 -3.15
C LEU A 17 -43.04 14.70 -3.37
N LEU A 18 -42.93 15.14 -4.62
CA LEU A 18 -42.45 16.48 -4.97
C LEU A 18 -43.45 17.57 -4.56
N GLY A 19 -44.77 17.31 -4.68
CA GLY A 19 -45.82 18.19 -4.22
C GLY A 19 -45.83 18.34 -2.70
N SER A 20 -45.57 17.29 -1.95
CA SER A 20 -45.49 17.32 -0.48
C SER A 20 -44.24 18.05 0.01
N LEU A 21 -43.12 17.95 -0.70
CA LEU A 21 -41.87 18.68 -0.38
C LEU A 21 -41.99 20.18 -0.74
N SER A 22 -42.74 20.54 -1.81
CA SER A 22 -42.98 21.94 -2.16
C SER A 22 -44.02 22.62 -1.25
N ALA A 23 -44.90 21.86 -0.58
CA ALA A 23 -45.84 22.37 0.41
C ALA A 23 -45.19 22.70 1.78
N LEU A 24 -43.97 22.29 1.99
CA LEU A 24 -43.12 22.74 3.11
C LEU A 24 -42.53 24.14 2.80
N GLY A 25 -43.39 25.09 2.53
CA GLY A 25 -43.14 26.46 2.08
C GLY A 25 -42.38 27.35 3.05
N GLY A 26 -41.19 26.94 3.45
CA GLY A 26 -40.27 27.70 4.26
C GLY A 26 -38.83 27.22 4.17
N LEU A 27 -38.59 26.10 3.51
CA LEU A 27 -37.22 25.64 3.22
C LEU A 27 -36.77 26.31 1.91
N ALA A 28 -35.77 27.17 2.00
CA ALA A 28 -35.18 27.87 0.86
C ALA A 28 -34.91 26.90 -0.31
N GLY A 29 -35.19 27.33 -1.53
CA GLY A 29 -35.10 26.56 -2.77
C GLY A 29 -33.88 25.64 -2.95
N PRO A 30 -32.68 25.98 -2.42
CA PRO A 30 -31.48 25.13 -2.51
C PRO A 30 -31.59 23.79 -1.77
N VAL A 31 -32.29 23.75 -0.61
CA VAL A 31 -32.39 22.52 0.19
C VAL A 31 -33.35 21.52 -0.44
N ALA A 32 -34.47 22.01 -0.99
CA ALA A 32 -35.45 21.17 -1.69
C ALA A 32 -34.86 20.58 -2.99
N SER A 33 -34.09 21.36 -3.75
CA SER A 33 -33.43 20.89 -4.98
C SER A 33 -32.31 19.88 -4.72
N THR A 34 -31.57 20.05 -3.61
CA THR A 34 -30.48 19.12 -3.21
C THR A 34 -31.07 17.78 -2.75
N VAL A 35 -32.13 17.79 -1.96
CA VAL A 35 -32.85 16.56 -1.55
C VAL A 35 -33.46 15.84 -2.74
N ALA A 36 -34.08 16.58 -3.67
CA ALA A 36 -34.66 15.99 -4.89
C ALA A 36 -33.58 15.44 -5.84
N GLY A 37 -32.41 16.08 -5.94
CA GLY A 37 -31.30 15.61 -6.75
C GLY A 37 -30.62 14.35 -6.20
N GLN A 38 -30.64 14.13 -4.90
CA GLN A 38 -30.11 12.91 -4.28
C GLN A 38 -31.09 11.72 -4.26
N ILE A 39 -32.39 11.99 -4.32
CA ILE A 39 -33.42 10.93 -4.37
C ILE A 39 -33.48 10.29 -5.77
N GLY A 40 -33.17 11.04 -6.83
CA GLY A 40 -33.24 10.57 -8.22
C GLY A 40 -32.35 9.34 -8.51
N PRO A 41 -31.09 9.31 -8.07
CA PRO A 41 -30.22 8.15 -8.26
C PRO A 41 -30.55 6.93 -7.38
N LEU A 42 -31.29 7.15 -6.27
CA LEU A 42 -31.64 6.10 -5.30
C LEU A 42 -32.94 5.36 -5.67
N ALA A 43 -33.70 5.84 -6.63
CA ALA A 43 -34.95 5.22 -7.07
C ALA A 43 -34.78 3.82 -7.69
N GLY A 44 -33.57 3.40 -7.96
CA GLY A 44 -33.23 2.05 -8.46
C GLY A 44 -32.93 1.00 -7.39
N VAL A 45 -32.84 1.38 -6.10
CA VAL A 45 -32.41 0.48 -5.02
C VAL A 45 -33.58 0.23 -4.06
N ALA A 46 -34.24 -0.88 -4.24
CA ALA A 46 -35.47 -1.25 -3.50
C ALA A 46 -35.31 -1.28 -1.97
N SER A 47 -34.09 -1.48 -1.45
CA SER A 47 -33.81 -1.52 -0.01
C SER A 47 -33.77 -0.15 0.68
N HIS A 48 -33.69 0.96 -0.07
CA HIS A 48 -33.68 2.32 0.47
C HIS A 48 -35.03 3.02 0.41
N ILE A 49 -36.04 2.46 -0.31
CA ILE A 49 -37.36 3.04 -0.42
C ILE A 49 -38.03 3.16 0.95
N ASP A 50 -37.91 2.16 1.80
CA ASP A 50 -38.43 2.16 3.17
C ASP A 50 -37.83 3.28 4.04
N THR A 51 -36.55 3.55 3.88
CA THR A 51 -35.83 4.60 4.65
C THR A 51 -36.27 5.99 4.18
N VAL A 52 -36.44 6.16 2.86
CA VAL A 52 -36.90 7.41 2.28
C VAL A 52 -38.40 7.67 2.59
N GLN A 53 -39.22 6.64 2.55
CA GLN A 53 -40.64 6.75 2.94
C GLN A 53 -40.80 7.09 4.42
N ARG A 54 -40.00 6.51 5.32
CA ARG A 54 -39.98 6.86 6.74
C ARG A 54 -39.44 8.26 6.98
N ALA A 55 -38.44 8.72 6.25
CA ALA A 55 -37.93 10.09 6.33
C ALA A 55 -38.98 11.11 5.86
N VAL A 56 -39.77 10.77 4.83
CA VAL A 56 -40.90 11.61 4.36
C VAL A 56 -42.06 11.62 5.34
N GLN A 57 -42.41 10.49 5.94
CA GLN A 57 -43.42 10.41 7.01
C GLN A 57 -43.01 11.22 8.26
N LEU A 58 -41.72 11.20 8.60
CA LEU A 58 -41.14 12.02 9.67
C LEU A 58 -41.15 13.51 9.34
N ALA A 59 -40.89 13.88 8.08
CA ALA A 59 -41.03 15.27 7.62
C ALA A 59 -42.49 15.75 7.68
N GLN A 60 -43.46 14.87 7.43
CA GLN A 60 -44.90 15.19 7.53
C GLN A 60 -45.39 15.31 8.98
N THR A 61 -44.82 14.56 9.92
CA THR A 61 -45.10 14.73 11.37
C THR A 61 -44.28 15.86 11.98
N GLY A 62 -43.35 16.44 11.23
CA GLY A 62 -42.26 17.30 11.70
C GLY A 62 -42.62 18.77 11.93
N PHE A 63 -43.89 19.22 11.89
CA PHE A 63 -44.24 20.57 12.32
C PHE A 63 -43.90 20.87 13.80
N SER A 64 -43.71 19.84 14.64
CA SER A 64 -43.24 19.98 16.01
C SER A 64 -41.68 20.08 16.13
N LEU A 65 -40.93 19.85 15.05
CA LEU A 65 -39.49 19.85 15.05
C LEU A 65 -38.85 21.19 14.64
N MET A 66 -39.63 22.13 14.12
CA MET A 66 -39.12 23.44 13.66
C MET A 66 -38.45 24.28 14.74
N ASN A 67 -38.67 23.98 16.02
CA ASN A 67 -38.04 24.66 17.13
C ASN A 67 -36.92 23.84 17.84
N LYS A 68 -36.46 22.73 17.23
CA LYS A 68 -35.41 21.89 17.78
C LYS A 68 -34.05 22.16 17.09
N THR A 69 -33.00 22.06 17.89
CA THR A 69 -31.62 22.20 17.36
C THR A 69 -31.32 21.11 16.32
N PRO A 70 -30.40 21.35 15.38
CA PRO A 70 -29.99 20.36 14.37
C PRO A 70 -29.61 18.98 14.95
N ALA A 71 -28.98 18.97 16.14
CA ALA A 71 -28.66 17.74 16.86
C ALA A 71 -29.93 16.98 17.29
N ALA A 72 -30.94 17.67 17.80
CA ALA A 72 -32.19 17.07 18.22
C ALA A 72 -33.05 16.54 17.03
N ILE A 73 -32.85 17.09 15.84
CA ILE A 73 -33.46 16.58 14.60
C ILE A 73 -32.73 15.30 14.17
N ALA A 74 -31.40 15.28 14.23
CA ALA A 74 -30.60 14.10 13.94
C ALA A 74 -30.90 12.95 14.91
N ASP A 75 -31.04 13.24 16.22
CA ASP A 75 -31.43 12.26 17.24
C ASP A 75 -32.86 11.75 17.03
N ALA A 76 -33.80 12.61 16.62
CA ALA A 76 -35.16 12.21 16.31
C ALA A 76 -35.23 11.33 15.04
N LEU A 77 -34.42 11.61 14.02
CA LEU A 77 -34.28 10.79 12.83
C LEU A 77 -33.63 9.43 13.13
N ASN A 78 -32.64 9.40 14.01
CA ASN A 78 -31.99 8.18 14.46
C ASN A 78 -32.91 7.35 15.38
N ASN A 79 -33.71 7.98 16.25
CA ASN A 79 -34.64 7.30 17.15
C ASN A 79 -35.94 6.85 16.46
N ALA A 80 -36.37 7.53 15.42
CA ALA A 80 -37.57 7.13 14.65
C ALA A 80 -37.31 5.90 13.75
N ALA A 81 -36.08 5.50 13.54
CA ALA A 81 -35.72 4.20 12.99
C ALA A 81 -36.07 3.01 13.90
N GLY A 82 -36.82 3.26 14.94
CA GLY A 82 -37.51 2.47 15.94
C GLY A 82 -37.26 0.98 16.07
N GLY A 83 -36.77 0.60 17.23
CA GLY A 83 -36.79 -0.78 17.74
C GLY A 83 -35.60 -1.61 17.29
N VAL A 84 -34.57 -1.72 18.14
CA VAL A 84 -33.29 -2.41 17.91
C VAL A 84 -32.54 -1.81 16.71
N ALA A 85 -31.89 -0.70 16.92
CA ALA A 85 -31.06 -0.09 15.89
C ALA A 85 -30.06 -1.14 15.38
N ARG A 86 -30.33 -1.67 14.19
CA ARG A 86 -29.41 -2.58 13.51
C ARG A 86 -28.18 -1.76 13.20
N LEU A 87 -27.02 -2.18 13.70
CA LEU A 87 -25.78 -1.51 13.40
C LEU A 87 -25.58 -1.48 11.88
N THR A 88 -25.23 -0.33 11.33
CA THR A 88 -24.99 -0.14 9.90
C THR A 88 -23.72 0.65 9.68
N GLN A 89 -23.18 0.58 8.48
CA GLN A 89 -22.04 1.38 8.04
C GLN A 89 -22.42 2.81 7.61
N LEU A 90 -23.70 3.12 7.63
CA LEU A 90 -24.19 4.44 7.24
C LEU A 90 -23.59 5.53 8.13
N ASN A 91 -23.00 6.56 7.52
CA ASN A 91 -22.35 7.68 8.21
C ASN A 91 -21.21 7.28 9.14
N ARG A 92 -20.49 6.19 8.84
CA ARG A 92 -19.30 5.79 9.58
C ARG A 92 -18.03 6.31 8.92
N TYR A 93 -17.03 6.60 9.75
CA TYR A 93 -15.75 7.10 9.30
C TYR A 93 -15.00 6.07 8.46
N VAL A 94 -15.04 4.80 8.87
CA VAL A 94 -14.47 3.68 8.13
C VAL A 94 -15.58 2.72 7.74
N THR A 95 -15.61 2.36 6.45
CA THR A 95 -16.55 1.36 5.92
C THR A 95 -15.81 0.30 5.11
N ILE A 96 -16.40 -0.88 4.97
CA ILE A 96 -15.86 -2.00 4.21
C ILE A 96 -16.88 -2.48 3.18
N ASP A 97 -16.40 -2.72 1.96
CA ASP A 97 -17.14 -3.45 0.93
C ASP A 97 -16.54 -4.85 0.82
N SER A 98 -17.37 -5.86 1.03
CA SER A 98 -16.96 -7.27 1.02
C SER A 98 -17.91 -8.13 0.18
N PRO A 99 -17.50 -9.33 -0.26
CA PRO A 99 -18.36 -10.26 -1.00
C PRO A 99 -19.62 -10.71 -0.25
N LEU A 100 -19.62 -10.57 1.09
CA LEU A 100 -20.78 -10.94 1.91
C LEU A 100 -21.95 -9.94 1.80
N GLY A 101 -21.73 -8.80 1.13
CA GLY A 101 -22.72 -7.76 0.95
C GLY A 101 -22.68 -6.66 2.02
N PRO A 102 -23.54 -5.64 1.86
CA PRO A 102 -23.55 -4.46 2.71
C PRO A 102 -23.98 -4.80 4.14
N ASP A 103 -23.37 -4.12 5.11
CA ASP A 103 -23.69 -4.20 6.55
C ASP A 103 -23.57 -5.60 7.18
N VAL A 104 -23.00 -6.59 6.49
CA VAL A 104 -22.68 -7.89 7.09
C VAL A 104 -21.47 -7.76 7.98
N LEU A 105 -20.43 -7.08 7.52
CA LEU A 105 -19.23 -6.75 8.28
C LEU A 105 -19.23 -5.24 8.58
N LEU A 106 -18.98 -4.90 9.83
CA LEU A 106 -18.94 -3.53 10.33
C LEU A 106 -17.58 -3.27 10.94
N VAL A 107 -16.83 -2.32 10.40
CA VAL A 107 -15.49 -2.00 10.94
C VAL A 107 -15.62 -1.27 12.26
N SER A 108 -15.10 -1.84 13.35
CA SER A 108 -14.98 -1.14 14.64
C SER A 108 -13.64 -0.43 14.76
N THR A 109 -12.54 -1.09 14.36
CA THR A 109 -11.20 -0.52 14.34
C THR A 109 -10.51 -0.87 13.03
N ALA A 110 -9.81 0.08 12.44
CA ALA A 110 -8.93 -0.15 11.31
C ALA A 110 -7.53 0.34 11.64
N VAL A 111 -6.55 -0.52 11.48
CA VAL A 111 -5.13 -0.19 11.56
C VAL A 111 -4.51 -0.50 10.21
N ILE A 112 -3.95 0.52 9.57
CA ILE A 112 -3.34 0.41 8.25
C ILE A 112 -1.89 0.89 8.33
N ASP A 113 -0.96 -0.02 8.07
CA ASP A 113 0.46 0.24 8.02
C ASP A 113 0.93 0.32 6.58
N GLU A 114 1.21 1.52 6.09
CA GLU A 114 1.78 1.76 4.76
C GLU A 114 3.28 1.97 4.84
N HIS A 115 4.02 1.33 3.95
CA HIS A 115 5.48 1.39 3.91
C HIS A 115 6.01 1.64 2.51
N VAL A 116 7.19 2.24 2.45
CA VAL A 116 8.07 2.18 1.28
C VAL A 116 9.00 0.98 1.44
N ASN A 117 9.17 0.20 0.38
CA ASN A 117 10.01 -1.01 0.33
C ASN A 117 9.64 -2.11 1.33
N ARG A 118 8.36 -2.15 1.76
CA ARG A 118 7.77 -3.25 2.56
C ARG A 118 6.32 -3.45 2.17
N LEU A 119 5.81 -4.66 2.41
CA LEU A 119 4.38 -4.91 2.27
C LEU A 119 3.59 -4.07 3.29
N PRO A 120 2.54 -3.36 2.85
CA PRO A 120 1.59 -2.79 3.77
C PRO A 120 0.75 -3.88 4.41
N GLU A 121 0.29 -3.63 5.64
CA GLU A 121 -0.60 -4.52 6.36
C GLU A 121 -1.85 -3.75 6.81
N ILE A 122 -3.00 -4.36 6.64
CA ILE A 122 -4.29 -3.81 7.05
C ILE A 122 -4.92 -4.79 8.03
N HIS A 123 -5.14 -4.33 9.26
CA HIS A 123 -5.81 -5.08 10.31
C HIS A 123 -7.15 -4.43 10.65
N LEU A 124 -8.20 -5.21 10.61
CA LEU A 124 -9.55 -4.77 10.90
C LEU A 124 -10.14 -5.58 12.05
N ASP A 125 -10.61 -4.88 13.09
CA ASP A 125 -11.55 -5.46 14.02
C ASP A 125 -12.97 -5.19 13.51
N LEU A 126 -13.74 -6.25 13.40
CA LEU A 126 -15.04 -6.25 12.75
C LEU A 126 -16.14 -6.73 13.72
N LEU A 127 -17.34 -6.20 13.52
CA LEU A 127 -18.56 -6.64 14.18
C LEU A 127 -19.52 -7.21 13.14
N SER A 128 -20.26 -8.23 13.49
CA SER A 128 -21.33 -8.77 12.67
C SER A 128 -22.52 -9.22 13.50
N HIS A 129 -23.74 -9.04 12.96
CA HIS A 129 -24.95 -9.67 13.51
C HIS A 129 -25.03 -11.17 13.19
N GLN A 130 -24.24 -11.64 12.23
CA GLN A 130 -24.13 -13.04 11.89
C GLN A 130 -23.03 -13.70 12.73
N HIS A 131 -23.35 -14.84 13.37
CA HIS A 131 -22.45 -15.51 14.29
C HIS A 131 -21.65 -16.65 13.65
N ASP A 132 -22.01 -17.02 12.42
CA ASP A 132 -21.56 -18.21 11.69
C ASP A 132 -20.99 -17.89 10.31
N LEU A 133 -20.34 -16.74 10.17
CA LEU A 133 -19.65 -16.39 8.93
C LEU A 133 -18.59 -17.44 8.58
N VAL A 134 -18.62 -17.87 7.33
CA VAL A 134 -17.72 -18.90 6.80
C VAL A 134 -16.45 -18.24 6.27
N PRO A 135 -15.26 -18.49 6.86
CA PRO A 135 -14.00 -17.87 6.45
C PRO A 135 -13.66 -18.08 4.97
N ASP A 136 -13.95 -19.28 4.43
CA ASP A 136 -13.62 -19.63 3.04
C ASP A 136 -14.34 -18.75 1.99
N GLN A 137 -15.40 -18.03 2.37
CA GLN A 137 -16.09 -17.08 1.50
C GLN A 137 -15.36 -15.73 1.41
N LEU A 138 -14.39 -15.50 2.30
CA LEU A 138 -13.64 -14.25 2.41
C LEU A 138 -12.16 -14.42 2.09
N ILE A 139 -11.53 -15.51 2.56
CA ILE A 139 -10.10 -15.75 2.35
C ILE A 139 -9.76 -15.71 0.85
N GLY A 140 -8.77 -14.90 0.48
CA GLY A 140 -8.35 -14.71 -0.91
C GLY A 140 -9.27 -13.78 -1.74
N GLN A 141 -10.38 -13.31 -1.18
CA GLN A 141 -11.29 -12.41 -1.87
C GLN A 141 -10.86 -10.94 -1.72
N PRO A 142 -11.09 -10.12 -2.75
CA PRO A 142 -10.84 -8.69 -2.68
C PRO A 142 -11.86 -7.99 -1.78
N ILE A 143 -11.37 -7.02 -1.02
CA ILE A 143 -12.21 -6.09 -0.25
C ILE A 143 -11.76 -4.65 -0.48
N LYS A 144 -12.67 -3.71 -0.24
CA LYS A 144 -12.37 -2.28 -0.23
C LYS A 144 -12.71 -1.67 1.12
N ILE A 145 -11.83 -0.79 1.56
CA ILE A 145 -11.98 -0.03 2.80
C ILE A 145 -12.02 1.44 2.41
N ARG A 146 -12.99 2.15 2.94
CA ARG A 146 -13.19 3.56 2.65
C ARG A 146 -13.11 4.36 3.94
N PHE A 147 -12.23 5.35 3.98
CA PHE A 147 -12.18 6.40 4.99
C PHE A 147 -12.93 7.60 4.47
N ASP A 148 -13.97 8.02 5.19
CA ASP A 148 -14.84 9.14 4.81
C ASP A 148 -14.78 10.23 5.87
N GLN A 149 -13.98 11.25 5.63
CA GLN A 149 -13.83 12.39 6.54
C GLN A 149 -15.16 13.16 6.71
N SER A 150 -16.03 13.14 5.69
CA SER A 150 -17.32 13.83 5.78
C SER A 150 -18.26 13.20 6.80
N ALA A 151 -18.03 11.94 7.20
CA ALA A 151 -18.80 11.28 8.26
C ALA A 151 -18.67 11.95 9.63
N ARG A 152 -17.64 12.78 9.84
CA ARG A 152 -17.43 13.58 11.04
C ARG A 152 -18.28 14.86 11.07
N GLN A 153 -18.76 15.31 9.91
CA GLN A 153 -19.59 16.49 9.79
C GLN A 153 -21.04 16.17 10.21
N SER A 154 -21.74 17.14 10.73
CA SER A 154 -23.17 16.98 11.00
C SER A 154 -23.92 16.67 9.71
N THR A 155 -25.04 15.98 9.81
CA THR A 155 -25.87 15.61 8.65
C THR A 155 -26.25 16.82 7.79
N LEU A 156 -26.46 17.98 8.41
CA LEU A 156 -26.77 19.23 7.71
C LEU A 156 -25.56 19.78 6.96
N GLU A 157 -24.39 19.79 7.58
CA GLU A 157 -23.14 20.23 6.92
C GLU A 157 -22.80 19.34 5.72
N ARG A 158 -23.00 18.03 5.84
CA ARG A 158 -22.82 17.09 4.71
C ARG A 158 -23.74 17.38 3.52
N ILE A 159 -25.00 17.75 3.80
CA ILE A 159 -25.98 18.10 2.76
C ILE A 159 -25.59 19.42 2.09
N VAL A 160 -25.12 20.40 2.87
CA VAL A 160 -24.75 21.73 2.37
C VAL A 160 -23.39 21.73 1.67
N SER A 161 -22.42 20.98 2.20
CA SER A 161 -21.05 20.93 1.64
C SER A 161 -20.90 20.06 0.40
N SER A 162 -22.01 19.40 -0.08
CA SER A 162 -21.97 18.41 -1.16
C SER A 162 -20.70 17.58 -1.06
N GLY A 163 -20.67 16.62 -0.09
CA GLY A 163 -19.49 15.85 0.29
C GLY A 163 -18.68 15.45 -0.94
N GLY A 164 -17.63 16.23 -1.23
CA GLY A 164 -16.87 16.10 -2.45
C GLY A 164 -16.12 14.78 -2.46
N ALA A 165 -15.84 14.26 -3.63
CA ALA A 165 -14.94 13.11 -3.83
C ALA A 165 -13.60 13.28 -3.07
N ASP A 166 -13.23 14.51 -2.75
CA ASP A 166 -12.03 14.90 -2.00
C ASP A 166 -12.03 14.56 -0.52
N SER A 167 -13.15 14.12 0.08
CA SER A 167 -13.25 13.73 1.48
C SER A 167 -13.03 12.24 1.72
N ILE A 168 -12.79 11.46 0.67
CA ILE A 168 -12.73 10.00 0.74
C ILE A 168 -11.34 9.50 0.36
N ARG A 169 -10.83 8.54 1.14
CA ARG A 169 -9.64 7.77 0.81
C ARG A 169 -9.98 6.30 0.78
N TYR A 170 -9.43 5.61 -0.19
CA TYR A 170 -9.65 4.18 -0.40
C TYR A 170 -8.40 3.39 -0.07
N PHE A 171 -8.62 2.18 0.44
CA PHE A 171 -7.65 1.11 0.52
C PHE A 171 -8.32 -0.16 0.02
N ASP A 172 -7.59 -1.00 -0.65
CA ASP A 172 -8.09 -2.29 -1.10
C ASP A 172 -7.00 -3.35 -0.98
N GLY A 173 -7.41 -4.60 -1.03
CA GLY A 173 -6.51 -5.74 -0.97
C GLY A 173 -7.30 -7.03 -0.86
N TYR A 174 -6.57 -8.10 -0.59
CA TYR A 174 -7.11 -9.44 -0.48
C TYR A 174 -7.07 -9.90 0.97
N VAL A 175 -8.13 -10.55 1.41
CA VAL A 175 -8.20 -11.13 2.76
C VAL A 175 -7.19 -12.26 2.90
N THR A 176 -6.25 -12.13 3.82
CA THR A 176 -5.21 -13.13 4.10
C THR A 176 -5.48 -13.96 5.35
N SER A 177 -6.22 -13.40 6.32
CA SER A 177 -6.78 -14.12 7.45
C SER A 177 -8.14 -13.56 7.86
N PHE A 178 -9.00 -14.42 8.40
CA PHE A 178 -10.29 -14.06 8.95
C PHE A 178 -10.59 -14.95 10.15
N ASP A 179 -10.63 -14.35 11.33
CA ASP A 179 -10.71 -15.06 12.60
C ASP A 179 -11.92 -14.58 13.41
N ARG A 180 -12.59 -15.52 14.09
CA ARG A 180 -13.61 -15.18 15.08
C ARG A 180 -12.92 -14.87 16.40
N ALA A 181 -12.95 -13.61 16.82
CA ALA A 181 -12.25 -13.11 18.01
C ALA A 181 -13.06 -13.27 19.31
N GLY A 182 -14.39 -13.37 19.22
CA GLY A 182 -15.23 -13.52 20.38
C GLY A 182 -16.71 -13.40 20.06
N ASN A 183 -17.55 -13.65 21.08
CA ASN A 183 -19.00 -13.54 20.96
C ASN A 183 -19.57 -12.72 22.14
N PRO A 184 -19.43 -11.40 22.14
CA PRO A 184 -19.80 -10.53 23.25
C PRO A 184 -21.29 -10.19 23.30
N GLY A 185 -22.18 -11.11 22.93
CA GLY A 185 -23.62 -10.95 23.09
C GLY A 185 -24.38 -10.81 21.78
N LYS A 186 -24.97 -9.66 21.46
CA LYS A 186 -25.83 -9.48 20.28
C LYS A 186 -25.07 -9.44 18.94
N VAL A 187 -23.77 -9.22 18.98
CA VAL A 187 -22.89 -9.19 17.82
C VAL A 187 -21.66 -10.05 18.07
N THR A 188 -21.14 -10.64 17.01
CA THR A 188 -19.88 -11.40 17.04
C THR A 188 -18.74 -10.52 16.60
N GLN A 189 -17.60 -10.65 17.25
CA GLN A 189 -16.36 -9.99 16.86
C GLN A 189 -15.54 -10.90 15.94
N TYR A 190 -15.01 -10.29 14.88
CA TYR A 190 -14.11 -10.91 13.94
C TYR A 190 -12.87 -10.06 13.77
N GLN A 191 -11.77 -10.68 13.41
CA GLN A 191 -10.54 -10.02 13.00
C GLN A 191 -10.20 -10.40 11.58
N MET A 192 -9.75 -9.44 10.80
CA MET A 192 -9.40 -9.63 9.40
C MET A 192 -8.06 -8.98 9.11
N THR A 193 -7.20 -9.70 8.43
CA THR A 193 -5.97 -9.15 7.84
C THR A 193 -6.11 -9.09 6.33
N VAL A 194 -5.67 -7.97 5.76
CA VAL A 194 -5.75 -7.69 4.32
C VAL A 194 -4.39 -7.26 3.83
N ALA A 195 -3.99 -7.74 2.68
CA ALA A 195 -2.73 -7.40 2.05
C ALA A 195 -2.90 -7.18 0.53
N PRO A 196 -2.00 -6.41 -0.11
CA PRO A 196 -2.05 -6.22 -1.56
C PRO A 196 -1.70 -7.49 -2.32
N TRP A 197 -1.96 -7.50 -3.63
CA TRP A 197 -1.67 -8.66 -4.49
C TRP A 197 -0.21 -9.13 -4.42
N PHE A 198 0.74 -8.23 -4.20
CA PHE A 198 2.16 -8.56 -4.11
C PHE A 198 2.49 -9.52 -2.95
N TRP A 199 1.63 -9.57 -1.92
CA TRP A 199 1.73 -10.52 -0.81
C TRP A 199 1.59 -11.98 -1.27
N PHE A 200 0.81 -12.28 -2.31
CA PHE A 200 0.66 -13.66 -2.79
C PHE A 200 2.00 -14.27 -3.23
N LEU A 201 2.93 -13.45 -3.69
CA LEU A 201 4.28 -13.89 -4.05
C LEU A 201 5.09 -14.41 -2.85
N THR A 202 4.65 -14.17 -1.60
CA THR A 202 5.24 -14.77 -0.40
C THR A 202 4.86 -16.25 -0.25
N ARG A 203 3.79 -16.71 -0.95
CA ARG A 203 3.24 -18.06 -0.82
C ARG A 203 3.77 -19.05 -1.85
N SER A 204 4.50 -18.57 -2.84
CA SER A 204 5.09 -19.39 -3.89
C SER A 204 6.60 -19.32 -3.83
N THR A 205 7.25 -20.48 -3.83
CA THR A 205 8.71 -20.62 -3.84
C THR A 205 9.15 -21.36 -5.10
N ASP A 206 10.31 -21.00 -5.63
CA ASP A 206 10.85 -21.66 -6.83
C ASP A 206 12.39 -21.62 -6.84
N CYS A 207 12.94 -22.29 -7.86
CA CYS A 207 14.31 -22.12 -8.32
C CYS A 207 14.24 -21.71 -9.78
N ARG A 208 14.83 -20.57 -10.12
CA ARG A 208 14.71 -19.98 -11.45
C ARG A 208 15.98 -19.22 -11.84
N ILE A 209 16.32 -19.25 -13.09
CA ILE A 209 17.48 -18.55 -13.65
C ILE A 209 16.98 -17.46 -14.61
N PHE A 210 17.56 -16.26 -14.48
CA PHE A 210 17.36 -15.17 -15.42
C PHE A 210 18.72 -14.75 -15.99
N GLN A 211 18.79 -14.56 -17.30
CA GLN A 211 20.01 -14.21 -18.01
C GLN A 211 19.78 -13.03 -18.94
N ASN A 212 20.74 -12.11 -18.98
CA ASN A 212 20.75 -10.96 -19.87
C ASN A 212 19.44 -10.14 -19.84
N LYS A 213 18.88 -9.95 -18.65
CA LYS A 213 17.64 -9.20 -18.43
C LYS A 213 17.87 -8.06 -17.44
N THR A 214 17.20 -6.95 -17.66
CA THR A 214 17.16 -5.87 -16.66
C THR A 214 16.33 -6.28 -15.46
N ALA A 215 16.50 -5.60 -14.33
CA ALA A 215 15.65 -5.83 -13.16
C ALA A 215 14.17 -5.58 -13.50
N GLN A 216 13.85 -4.58 -14.31
CA GLN A 216 12.50 -4.30 -14.79
C GLN A 216 11.92 -5.46 -15.60
N ASP A 217 12.70 -6.04 -16.53
CA ASP A 217 12.24 -7.19 -17.32
C ASP A 217 11.93 -8.40 -16.44
N ILE A 218 12.81 -8.67 -15.46
CA ILE A 218 12.66 -9.79 -14.53
C ILE A 218 11.40 -9.62 -13.67
N LEU A 219 11.21 -8.43 -13.09
CA LEU A 219 10.03 -8.13 -12.28
C LEU A 219 8.74 -8.23 -13.11
N THR A 220 8.76 -7.68 -14.33
CA THR A 220 7.61 -7.75 -15.25
C THR A 220 7.23 -9.20 -15.56
N GLU A 221 8.22 -10.03 -15.89
CA GLU A 221 8.01 -11.45 -16.18
C GLU A 221 7.42 -12.20 -14.99
N ILE A 222 7.94 -11.97 -13.78
CA ILE A 222 7.43 -12.61 -12.56
C ILE A 222 5.98 -12.20 -12.29
N PHE A 223 5.67 -10.90 -12.38
CA PHE A 223 4.32 -10.42 -12.10
C PHE A 223 3.32 -10.96 -13.11
N GLN A 224 3.65 -10.94 -14.40
CA GLN A 224 2.81 -11.48 -15.47
C GLN A 224 2.63 -13.00 -15.38
N ASP A 225 3.68 -13.76 -15.05
CA ASP A 225 3.60 -15.21 -14.82
C ASP A 225 2.61 -15.59 -13.70
N HIS A 226 2.40 -14.68 -12.75
CA HIS A 226 1.43 -14.84 -11.66
C HIS A 226 0.08 -14.17 -11.93
N GLY A 227 -0.12 -13.60 -13.13
CA GLY A 227 -1.38 -13.01 -13.55
C GLY A 227 -1.63 -11.59 -13.03
N PHE A 228 -0.62 -10.90 -12.51
CA PHE A 228 -0.74 -9.53 -12.01
C PHE A 228 -0.37 -8.51 -13.09
N THR A 229 -1.21 -7.49 -13.23
CA THR A 229 -1.06 -6.40 -14.20
C THR A 229 -1.06 -5.01 -13.57
N GLU A 230 -1.41 -4.92 -12.29
CA GLU A 230 -1.52 -3.67 -11.55
C GLU A 230 -0.16 -3.24 -10.98
N PHE A 231 0.79 -2.94 -11.88
CA PHE A 231 2.10 -2.39 -11.52
C PHE A 231 2.55 -1.32 -12.52
N GLU A 232 3.36 -0.39 -12.06
CA GLU A 232 3.90 0.72 -12.83
C GLU A 232 5.38 0.93 -12.53
N PHE A 233 6.15 1.27 -13.57
CA PHE A 233 7.55 1.65 -13.43
C PHE A 233 7.74 3.15 -13.70
N ASP A 234 8.38 3.86 -12.76
CA ASP A 234 8.88 5.24 -12.89
C ASP A 234 10.42 5.21 -12.80
N ILE A 235 11.04 4.46 -13.72
CA ILE A 235 12.49 4.29 -13.80
C ILE A 235 13.05 5.31 -14.77
N ARG A 236 13.98 6.13 -14.32
CA ARG A 236 14.54 7.26 -15.06
C ARG A 236 15.98 7.07 -15.49
N THR A 237 16.69 6.15 -14.84
CA THR A 237 18.06 5.81 -15.23
C THR A 237 18.07 4.56 -16.10
N ALA A 238 18.97 4.54 -17.08
CA ALA A 238 19.14 3.37 -17.93
C ALA A 238 19.58 2.17 -17.09
N GLN A 239 18.80 1.10 -17.14
CA GLN A 239 19.15 -0.16 -16.47
C GLN A 239 20.08 -0.99 -17.36
N LYS A 240 21.10 -1.56 -16.73
CA LYS A 240 21.96 -2.56 -17.42
C LYS A 240 21.34 -3.94 -17.27
N PRO A 241 21.37 -4.78 -18.32
CA PRO A 241 21.01 -6.18 -18.19
C PRO A 241 21.97 -6.88 -17.20
N LEU A 242 21.40 -7.65 -16.29
CA LEU A 242 22.14 -8.56 -15.43
C LEU A 242 22.53 -9.80 -16.26
N GLU A 243 23.81 -10.13 -16.30
CA GLU A 243 24.30 -11.28 -17.05
C GLU A 243 23.65 -12.56 -16.55
N TYR A 244 23.59 -12.71 -15.21
CA TYR A 244 23.06 -13.90 -14.59
C TYR A 244 22.56 -13.63 -13.18
N ILE A 245 21.32 -14.03 -12.86
CA ILE A 245 20.78 -13.97 -11.51
C ILE A 245 19.93 -15.21 -11.23
N VAL A 246 20.10 -15.78 -10.05
CA VAL A 246 19.40 -17.00 -9.63
C VAL A 246 18.45 -16.68 -8.50
N MET A 247 17.23 -17.13 -8.64
CA MET A 247 16.28 -17.37 -7.58
C MET A 247 16.48 -18.82 -7.11
N TYR A 248 16.78 -19.04 -5.83
CA TYR A 248 17.08 -20.37 -5.32
C TYR A 248 16.37 -20.64 -4.00
N GLN A 249 15.40 -21.54 -4.01
CA GLN A 249 14.62 -21.97 -2.83
C GLN A 249 14.13 -20.81 -1.95
N GLU A 250 13.75 -19.72 -2.60
CA GLU A 250 13.20 -18.53 -1.96
C GLU A 250 11.81 -18.21 -2.52
N SER A 251 11.04 -17.38 -1.81
CA SER A 251 9.76 -16.91 -2.32
C SER A 251 9.97 -15.89 -3.45
N TYR A 252 9.01 -15.82 -4.39
CA TYR A 252 9.06 -14.79 -5.44
C TYR A 252 9.10 -13.38 -4.84
N TYR A 253 8.43 -13.17 -3.71
CA TYR A 253 8.49 -11.91 -2.98
C TYR A 253 9.92 -11.59 -2.53
N ASN A 254 10.60 -12.51 -1.85
CA ASN A 254 11.97 -12.29 -1.39
C ASN A 254 12.93 -12.04 -2.55
N PHE A 255 12.79 -12.81 -3.64
CA PHE A 255 13.58 -12.60 -4.84
C PHE A 255 13.38 -11.19 -5.42
N CYS A 256 12.12 -10.76 -5.61
CA CYS A 256 11.80 -9.42 -6.12
C CYS A 256 12.30 -8.34 -5.15
N ALA A 257 12.09 -8.50 -3.85
CA ALA A 257 12.50 -7.51 -2.85
C ALA A 257 14.02 -7.34 -2.84
N ARG A 258 14.81 -8.43 -2.78
CA ARG A 258 16.27 -8.33 -2.78
C ARG A 258 16.85 -7.83 -4.10
N LEU A 259 16.19 -8.16 -5.24
CA LEU A 259 16.57 -7.61 -6.54
C LEU A 259 16.35 -6.09 -6.56
N MET A 260 15.20 -5.63 -6.09
CA MET A 260 14.91 -4.19 -5.98
C MET A 260 15.86 -3.48 -5.01
N GLU A 261 16.17 -4.10 -3.87
CA GLU A 261 17.16 -3.58 -2.91
C GLU A 261 18.57 -3.49 -3.52
N GLN A 262 19.00 -4.49 -4.28
CA GLN A 262 20.32 -4.51 -4.94
C GLN A 262 20.41 -3.40 -6.00
N GLU A 263 19.39 -3.26 -6.83
CA GLU A 263 19.35 -2.26 -7.91
C GLU A 263 18.97 -0.85 -7.42
N GLY A 264 18.70 -0.69 -6.12
CA GLY A 264 18.34 0.58 -5.51
C GLY A 264 16.94 1.07 -5.91
N LEU A 265 16.04 0.16 -6.26
CA LEU A 265 14.67 0.49 -6.61
C LEU A 265 13.83 0.77 -5.36
N ILE A 266 12.96 1.75 -5.47
CA ILE A 266 12.01 2.20 -4.46
C ILE A 266 10.64 1.69 -4.89
N TRP A 267 9.92 1.04 -4.02
CA TRP A 267 8.58 0.58 -4.34
C TRP A 267 7.58 0.86 -3.21
N THR A 268 6.32 1.02 -3.59
CA THR A 268 5.20 1.28 -2.70
C THR A 268 3.89 0.86 -3.35
N HIS A 269 2.81 0.85 -2.56
CA HIS A 269 1.46 0.65 -3.08
C HIS A 269 0.73 1.99 -3.16
N ARG A 270 0.13 2.28 -4.32
CA ARG A 270 -0.78 3.40 -4.53
C ARG A 270 -2.20 2.86 -4.61
N TYR A 271 -3.05 3.37 -3.74
CA TYR A 271 -4.45 2.97 -3.65
C TYR A 271 -5.34 3.94 -4.42
N GLU A 272 -6.19 3.42 -5.27
CA GLU A 272 -7.22 4.14 -6.01
C GLU A 272 -8.61 3.63 -5.62
N LYS A 273 -9.66 4.22 -6.18
CA LYS A 273 -11.04 3.84 -5.84
C LYS A 273 -11.34 2.36 -6.09
N GLU A 274 -10.82 1.81 -7.18
CA GLU A 274 -11.20 0.46 -7.64
C GLU A 274 -10.09 -0.59 -7.42
N LYS A 275 -8.83 -0.18 -7.32
CA LYS A 275 -7.68 -1.08 -7.22
C LYS A 275 -6.43 -0.38 -6.72
N HIS A 276 -5.45 -1.16 -6.30
CA HIS A 276 -4.13 -0.67 -5.96
C HIS A 276 -3.10 -1.05 -7.01
N PHE A 277 -2.05 -0.24 -7.10
CA PHE A 277 -0.91 -0.45 -7.98
C PHE A 277 0.37 -0.58 -7.16
N LEU A 278 1.23 -1.51 -7.56
CA LEU A 278 2.62 -1.52 -7.13
C LEU A 278 3.39 -0.54 -8.01
N VAL A 279 3.88 0.55 -7.42
CA VAL A 279 4.68 1.58 -8.11
C VAL A 279 6.14 1.35 -7.78
N ILE A 280 7.00 1.26 -8.81
CA ILE A 280 8.42 0.98 -8.68
C ILE A 280 9.20 2.06 -9.42
N GLY A 281 10.15 2.71 -8.75
CA GLY A 281 11.02 3.73 -9.37
C GLY A 281 12.43 3.67 -8.83
N ASP A 282 13.32 4.50 -9.38
CA ASP A 282 14.75 4.50 -9.07
C ASP A 282 15.26 5.82 -8.50
N THR A 283 14.37 6.78 -8.27
CA THR A 283 14.71 8.11 -7.76
C THR A 283 13.66 8.64 -6.80
N ASN A 284 13.97 9.71 -6.07
CA ASN A 284 13.00 10.39 -5.18
C ASN A 284 11.78 10.99 -5.92
N PHE A 285 11.70 10.91 -7.24
CA PHE A 285 10.49 11.27 -7.99
C PHE A 285 9.29 10.36 -7.71
N VAL A 286 9.52 9.16 -7.17
CA VAL A 286 8.45 8.29 -6.65
C VAL A 286 7.65 8.99 -5.55
N PHE A 287 8.31 9.86 -4.74
CA PHE A 287 7.65 10.63 -3.69
C PHE A 287 6.90 11.83 -4.29
N ARG A 288 5.67 11.61 -4.70
CA ARG A 288 4.81 12.64 -5.33
C ARG A 288 4.08 13.45 -4.27
N PRO A 289 3.81 14.76 -4.52
CA PRO A 289 2.95 15.54 -3.64
C PRO A 289 1.62 14.82 -3.40
N ILE A 290 1.17 14.81 -2.14
CA ILE A 290 -0.10 14.20 -1.77
C ILE A 290 -1.23 15.18 -2.12
N ASP A 291 -2.19 14.73 -2.91
CA ASP A 291 -3.35 15.54 -3.30
C ASP A 291 -4.15 15.98 -2.07
N GLY A 292 -4.36 17.29 -1.97
CA GLY A 292 -5.04 17.91 -0.84
C GLY A 292 -4.26 17.91 0.48
N LEU A 293 -2.93 17.59 0.45
CA LEU A 293 -2.05 17.63 1.64
C LEU A 293 -0.63 18.11 1.28
N ALA A 294 -0.49 19.07 0.37
CA ALA A 294 0.83 19.60 0.03
C ALA A 294 1.54 20.25 1.23
N ASN A 295 0.78 20.93 2.09
CA ASN A 295 1.25 21.55 3.32
C ASN A 295 0.77 20.77 4.55
N LEU A 296 1.69 20.50 5.47
CA LEU A 296 1.46 19.78 6.70
C LEU A 296 1.73 20.71 7.88
N PRO A 297 0.72 21.40 8.41
CA PRO A 297 0.91 22.35 9.50
C PRO A 297 1.27 21.64 10.81
N TYR A 298 2.30 22.14 11.49
CA TYR A 298 2.63 21.73 12.84
C TYR A 298 1.83 22.54 13.84
N ASN A 299 1.15 21.88 14.75
CA ASN A 299 0.39 22.50 15.84
C ASN A 299 0.44 21.63 17.09
N ALA A 300 1.32 21.97 18.03
CA ALA A 300 1.51 21.22 19.28
C ALA A 300 0.28 21.19 20.21
N SER A 301 -0.67 22.12 20.00
CA SER A 301 -1.91 22.18 20.79
C SER A 301 -3.13 21.67 20.06
N ALA A 302 -2.93 21.00 18.93
CA ALA A 302 -4.02 20.52 18.10
C ALA A 302 -4.94 19.57 18.84
N ALA A 303 -6.06 20.13 19.27
CA ALA A 303 -7.29 19.40 19.38
C ALA A 303 -7.83 19.31 17.95
N SER A 304 -7.46 18.28 17.23
CA SER A 304 -7.46 18.29 15.97
C SER A 304 -8.45 17.77 15.01
N GLU A 305 -9.20 18.65 14.45
CA GLU A 305 -10.02 18.47 13.26
C GLU A 305 -9.25 18.84 12.01
N ASP A 306 -8.07 19.43 12.15
CA ASP A 306 -7.23 19.91 11.08
C ASP A 306 -6.22 18.84 10.62
N ASN A 307 -5.99 18.75 9.33
CA ASN A 307 -5.01 17.84 8.68
C ASN A 307 -3.56 18.16 9.08
N GLY A 308 -3.28 18.33 10.38
CA GLY A 308 -1.99 18.73 10.93
C GLY A 308 -1.29 17.63 11.71
N ILE A 309 -0.09 17.96 12.15
CA ILE A 309 0.72 17.12 13.03
C ILE A 309 0.92 17.81 14.37
N ASP A 310 0.89 17.01 15.44
CA ASP A 310 1.08 17.47 16.83
C ASP A 310 2.49 17.16 17.34
N GLN A 311 3.19 16.21 16.75
CA GLN A 311 4.54 15.82 17.13
C GLN A 311 5.42 15.62 15.91
N LEU A 312 6.67 16.10 16.01
CA LEU A 312 7.72 15.85 15.04
C LEU A 312 9.07 15.77 15.76
N HIS A 313 9.71 14.63 15.70
CA HIS A 313 10.99 14.36 16.35
C HIS A 313 12.06 14.09 15.29
N GLU A 314 13.14 14.83 15.33
CA GLU A 314 14.33 14.56 14.53
C GLU A 314 15.18 13.49 15.22
N GLY A 315 15.51 12.43 14.51
CA GLY A 315 16.42 11.39 14.95
C GLY A 315 17.65 11.33 14.06
N ARG A 316 18.84 11.40 14.67
CA ARG A 316 20.11 11.16 14.00
C ARG A 316 20.83 10.02 14.66
N ARG A 317 21.44 9.14 13.83
CA ARG A 317 22.20 8.00 14.28
C ARG A 317 23.60 8.05 13.69
N PHE A 318 24.56 7.49 14.41
CA PHE A 318 25.89 7.29 13.88
C PHE A 318 25.84 6.26 12.75
N GLY A 319 26.36 6.62 11.60
CA GLY A 319 26.36 5.77 10.40
C GLY A 319 27.74 5.18 10.10
N VAL A 320 27.90 4.74 8.85
CA VAL A 320 29.17 4.23 8.32
C VAL A 320 29.83 5.31 7.49
N GLY A 321 31.12 5.54 7.71
CA GLY A 321 31.88 6.57 7.01
C GLY A 321 32.40 6.15 5.64
N LYS A 322 32.44 4.84 5.38
CA LYS A 322 32.91 4.32 4.10
C LYS A 322 32.28 2.96 3.81
N ILE A 323 31.81 2.77 2.59
CA ILE A 323 31.46 1.46 2.07
C ILE A 323 32.47 1.09 1.00
N ALA A 324 33.04 -0.11 1.10
CA ALA A 324 33.98 -0.63 0.15
C ALA A 324 33.56 -2.04 -0.30
N PHE A 325 33.42 -2.20 -1.60
CA PHE A 325 33.09 -3.48 -2.24
C PHE A 325 34.28 -3.96 -3.05
N ARG A 326 34.59 -5.22 -2.96
CA ARG A 326 35.64 -5.83 -3.76
C ARG A 326 35.14 -7.09 -4.45
N ASP A 327 35.50 -7.23 -5.71
CA ASP A 327 35.25 -8.44 -6.47
C ASP A 327 36.46 -8.85 -7.30
N PHE A 328 36.36 -9.97 -8.01
CA PHE A 328 37.44 -10.54 -8.80
C PHE A 328 36.95 -10.76 -10.23
N ASN A 329 37.60 -10.08 -11.17
CA ASN A 329 37.37 -10.33 -12.59
C ASN A 329 38.31 -11.41 -13.12
N HIS A 330 37.76 -12.59 -13.38
CA HIS A 330 38.53 -13.74 -13.87
C HIS A 330 39.02 -13.57 -15.32
N GLN A 331 38.40 -12.70 -16.11
CA GLN A 331 38.83 -12.40 -17.48
C GLN A 331 40.06 -11.47 -17.48
N ASN A 332 40.23 -10.69 -16.43
CA ASN A 332 41.38 -9.81 -16.24
C ASN A 332 41.91 -9.92 -14.81
N PRO A 333 42.54 -11.07 -14.44
CA PRO A 333 42.96 -11.34 -13.07
C PRO A 333 44.09 -10.44 -12.60
N SER A 334 44.83 -9.81 -13.51
CA SER A 334 45.89 -8.85 -13.22
C SER A 334 45.34 -7.43 -12.97
N SER A 335 44.06 -7.17 -13.17
CA SER A 335 43.45 -5.88 -12.83
C SER A 335 43.37 -5.76 -11.29
N PRO A 336 44.19 -4.94 -10.64
CA PRO A 336 44.21 -4.89 -9.19
C PRO A 336 43.00 -4.21 -8.57
N LEU A 337 42.07 -3.65 -9.37
CA LEU A 337 41.15 -2.63 -8.92
C LEU A 337 39.68 -2.94 -9.20
N MET A 338 39.22 -4.14 -8.85
CA MET A 338 37.81 -4.40 -8.64
C MET A 338 37.41 -3.94 -7.22
N LEU A 339 37.84 -2.73 -6.86
CA LEU A 339 37.51 -2.08 -5.58
C LEU A 339 36.63 -0.88 -5.89
N ALA A 340 35.40 -0.91 -5.41
CA ALA A 340 34.46 0.18 -5.47
C ALA A 340 34.24 0.79 -4.09
N GLN A 341 34.17 2.09 -3.99
CA GLN A 341 34.05 2.79 -2.71
C GLN A 341 33.04 3.94 -2.80
N ALA A 342 32.33 4.16 -1.69
CA ALA A 342 31.48 5.32 -1.51
C ALA A 342 31.62 5.88 -0.10
N GLU A 343 31.68 7.20 -0.01
CA GLU A 343 31.65 7.97 1.23
C GLU A 343 30.32 8.73 1.34
N PRO A 344 29.87 9.06 2.56
CA PRO A 344 28.61 9.78 2.74
C PRO A 344 28.72 11.21 2.25
N GLU A 345 27.68 11.65 1.54
CA GLU A 345 27.53 13.04 1.09
C GLU A 345 26.84 13.91 2.16
N ASN A 346 25.95 13.33 2.95
CA ASN A 346 25.04 14.04 3.83
C ASN A 346 25.24 13.75 5.33
N LEU A 347 26.04 12.76 5.68
CA LEU A 347 26.40 12.47 7.08
C LEU A 347 27.75 13.10 7.40
N ARG A 348 27.80 13.85 8.51
CA ARG A 348 29.03 14.48 9.00
C ARG A 348 29.06 14.40 10.52
N HIS A 349 29.74 13.42 11.05
CA HIS A 349 29.97 13.24 12.48
C HIS A 349 31.45 13.06 12.75
N ALA A 350 31.94 13.55 13.89
CA ALA A 350 33.31 13.32 14.30
C ALA A 350 33.56 11.80 14.47
N GLY A 351 34.62 11.29 13.91
CA GLY A 351 35.00 9.87 13.96
C GLY A 351 34.31 9.01 12.88
N LEU A 352 33.47 9.57 12.03
CA LEU A 352 32.81 8.82 10.96
C LEU A 352 33.84 8.23 9.98
N GLU A 353 34.90 8.97 9.72
CA GLU A 353 36.02 8.61 8.85
C GLU A 353 36.79 7.35 9.31
N THR A 354 36.59 6.94 10.55
CA THR A 354 37.24 5.73 11.09
C THR A 354 36.43 4.47 10.88
N THR A 355 35.20 4.59 10.35
CA THR A 355 34.29 3.45 10.18
C THR A 355 34.19 3.03 8.73
N GLU A 356 34.32 1.75 8.47
CA GLU A 356 34.22 1.16 7.15
C GLU A 356 33.38 -0.12 7.20
N ARG A 357 32.50 -0.28 6.20
CA ARG A 357 31.85 -1.56 5.88
C ARG A 357 32.47 -2.12 4.61
N PHE A 358 33.22 -3.19 4.74
CA PHE A 358 33.86 -3.89 3.63
C PHE A 358 33.13 -5.18 3.31
N GLU A 359 32.81 -5.39 2.02
CA GLU A 359 32.23 -6.64 1.52
C GLU A 359 33.08 -7.18 0.37
N HIS A 360 33.32 -8.49 0.37
CA HIS A 360 33.98 -9.22 -0.71
C HIS A 360 32.99 -10.10 -1.44
N GLN A 361 33.19 -10.30 -2.75
CA GLN A 361 32.23 -10.97 -3.65
C GLN A 361 30.90 -10.23 -3.73
N SER A 362 30.95 -8.96 -4.06
CA SER A 362 29.79 -8.07 -4.17
C SER A 362 29.07 -8.18 -5.51
N LEU A 363 29.48 -9.14 -6.38
CA LEU A 363 28.86 -9.54 -7.64
C LEU A 363 28.81 -8.43 -8.69
N PHE A 364 29.95 -7.86 -9.01
CA PHE A 364 30.10 -6.96 -10.15
C PHE A 364 31.33 -7.34 -10.95
N ASP A 365 31.23 -7.22 -12.28
CA ASP A 365 32.31 -7.56 -13.23
C ASP A 365 33.03 -6.32 -13.73
N HIS A 366 32.40 -5.17 -13.62
CA HIS A 366 32.91 -3.88 -14.07
C HIS A 366 32.94 -2.86 -12.93
N GLY A 367 33.98 -2.02 -12.89
CA GLY A 367 34.17 -1.00 -11.86
C GLY A 367 32.99 -0.06 -11.70
N ASP A 368 32.40 0.37 -12.83
CA ASP A 368 31.24 1.28 -12.83
C ASP A 368 30.02 0.71 -12.10
N ASP A 369 29.80 -0.61 -12.19
CA ASP A 369 28.70 -1.29 -11.48
C ASP A 369 29.00 -1.38 -10.00
N GLY A 370 30.26 -1.66 -9.65
CA GLY A 370 30.72 -1.63 -8.26
C GLY A 370 30.50 -0.27 -7.61
N ASP A 371 30.91 0.82 -8.29
CA ASP A 371 30.72 2.20 -7.80
C ASP A 371 29.23 2.56 -7.66
N ARG A 372 28.40 2.11 -8.58
CA ARG A 372 26.94 2.26 -8.49
C ARG A 372 26.37 1.55 -7.26
N TYR A 373 26.75 0.30 -7.04
CA TYR A 373 26.30 -0.47 -5.86
C TYR A 373 26.80 0.10 -4.54
N ALA A 374 28.07 0.55 -4.49
CA ALA A 374 28.61 1.21 -3.30
C ALA A 374 27.86 2.50 -2.98
N ARG A 375 27.52 3.30 -4.00
CA ARG A 375 26.73 4.52 -3.84
C ARG A 375 25.31 4.23 -3.36
N ILE A 376 24.61 3.25 -3.95
CA ILE A 376 23.27 2.83 -3.51
C ILE A 376 23.32 2.41 -2.02
N ALA A 377 24.30 1.62 -1.64
CA ALA A 377 24.44 1.17 -0.26
C ALA A 377 24.73 2.33 0.71
N MET A 378 25.56 3.30 0.30
CA MET A 378 25.83 4.49 1.10
C MET A 378 24.60 5.37 1.25
N GLN A 379 23.82 5.61 0.18
CA GLN A 379 22.56 6.34 0.25
C GLN A 379 21.55 5.67 1.19
N ALA A 380 21.53 4.33 1.25
CA ALA A 380 20.69 3.59 2.19
C ALA A 380 21.13 3.78 3.65
N GLU A 381 22.43 3.82 3.92
CA GLU A 381 22.97 4.15 5.24
C GLU A 381 22.60 5.56 5.66
N GLU A 382 22.79 6.55 4.78
CA GLU A 382 22.44 7.94 5.04
C GLU A 382 20.95 8.11 5.33
N ALA A 383 20.08 7.49 4.53
CA ALA A 383 18.63 7.50 4.74
C ALA A 383 18.22 6.86 6.07
N SER A 384 18.97 5.85 6.53
CA SER A 384 18.73 5.17 7.81
C SER A 384 19.21 5.98 9.01
N ALA A 385 20.28 6.75 8.83
CA ALA A 385 20.89 7.53 9.89
C ALA A 385 20.16 8.85 10.20
N HIS A 386 19.34 9.37 9.28
CA HIS A 386 18.63 10.62 9.45
C HIS A 386 17.13 10.45 9.19
N ARG A 387 16.35 10.38 10.24
CA ARG A 387 14.90 10.19 10.18
C ARG A 387 14.16 11.18 11.05
N TYR A 388 12.96 11.51 10.60
CA TYR A 388 11.96 12.20 11.41
C TYR A 388 10.82 11.24 11.70
N THR A 389 10.34 11.25 12.92
CA THR A 389 9.13 10.51 13.34
C THR A 389 8.14 11.48 13.94
N GLY A 390 6.87 11.22 13.80
CA GLY A 390 5.86 12.09 14.33
C GLY A 390 4.49 11.43 14.41
N SER A 391 3.54 12.22 14.86
CA SER A 391 2.14 11.84 14.93
C SER A 391 1.23 13.02 14.60
N GLY A 392 -0.02 12.70 14.28
CA GLY A 392 -1.01 13.72 13.95
C GLY A 392 -2.31 13.15 13.43
N TYR A 393 -3.00 14.00 12.69
CA TYR A 393 -4.35 13.73 12.19
C TYR A 393 -4.47 13.89 10.67
N ALA A 394 -3.35 13.93 9.96
CA ALA A 394 -3.26 14.09 8.52
C ALA A 394 -3.72 12.79 7.81
N TRP A 395 -5.02 12.58 7.72
CA TRP A 395 -5.65 11.37 7.22
C TRP A 395 -5.34 11.04 5.74
N ARG A 396 -4.93 12.06 4.96
CA ARG A 396 -4.50 11.89 3.58
C ARG A 396 -3.05 11.44 3.44
N MET A 397 -2.26 11.48 4.52
CA MET A 397 -0.85 11.09 4.47
C MET A 397 -0.70 9.66 3.93
N SER A 398 0.20 9.45 2.98
CA SER A 398 0.43 8.13 2.37
C SER A 398 1.93 7.86 2.23
N ALA A 399 2.32 6.60 2.34
CA ALA A 399 3.68 6.20 2.02
C ALA A 399 4.01 6.52 0.56
N ALA A 400 5.29 6.87 0.29
CA ALA A 400 5.78 7.42 -0.96
C ALA A 400 5.11 8.74 -1.40
N GLY A 401 4.35 9.39 -0.53
CA GLY A 401 3.95 10.79 -0.71
C GLY A 401 5.06 11.77 -0.35
N SER A 402 4.90 13.04 -0.74
CA SER A 402 5.70 14.14 -0.20
C SER A 402 4.82 15.22 0.40
N VAL A 403 5.29 15.81 1.49
CA VAL A 403 4.61 16.84 2.25
C VAL A 403 5.59 17.92 2.69
N THR A 404 5.13 19.17 2.74
CA THR A 404 5.93 20.28 3.28
C THR A 404 5.44 20.60 4.70
N VAL A 405 6.29 20.37 5.69
CA VAL A 405 5.99 20.78 7.08
C VAL A 405 6.07 22.30 7.16
N THR A 406 5.08 22.90 7.82
CA THR A 406 4.97 24.35 8.02
C THR A 406 4.67 24.67 9.48
N ASN A 407 4.95 25.90 9.90
CA ASN A 407 4.67 26.42 11.25
C ASN A 407 5.42 25.71 12.40
N HIS A 408 6.47 24.93 12.09
CA HIS A 408 7.28 24.33 13.14
C HIS A 408 8.19 25.40 13.79
N PRO A 409 8.32 25.44 15.12
CA PRO A 409 9.12 26.44 15.83
C PRO A 409 10.62 26.38 15.47
N VAL A 410 11.13 25.19 15.14
CA VAL A 410 12.49 25.03 14.61
C VAL A 410 12.43 25.23 13.10
N MET A 411 12.99 26.34 12.62
CA MET A 411 12.92 26.73 11.19
C MET A 411 13.46 25.67 10.23
N ALA A 412 14.51 24.93 10.61
CA ALA A 412 15.10 23.88 9.79
C ALA A 412 14.13 22.72 9.51
N ASN A 413 13.11 22.55 10.33
CA ASN A 413 12.09 21.51 10.14
C ASN A 413 10.98 21.92 9.17
N ASN A 414 10.88 23.21 8.81
CA ASN A 414 9.95 23.69 7.80
C ASN A 414 10.52 23.45 6.40
N GLN A 415 10.43 22.22 5.90
CA GLN A 415 10.96 21.78 4.61
C GLN A 415 10.11 20.65 4.03
N GLU A 416 10.40 20.26 2.80
CA GLU A 416 9.73 19.14 2.13
C GLU A 416 10.31 17.80 2.58
N TYR A 417 9.43 16.87 2.85
CA TYR A 417 9.76 15.51 3.28
C TYR A 417 9.15 14.45 2.37
N ALA A 418 9.88 13.37 2.17
CA ALA A 418 9.38 12.11 1.66
C ALA A 418 8.78 11.31 2.83
N VAL A 419 7.59 10.75 2.65
CA VAL A 419 6.90 9.92 3.62
C VAL A 419 7.32 8.47 3.42
N LEU A 420 8.04 7.90 4.39
CA LEU A 420 8.57 6.53 4.30
C LEU A 420 7.62 5.50 4.90
N HIS A 421 6.86 5.89 5.89
CA HIS A 421 5.94 5.03 6.63
C HIS A 421 4.80 5.85 7.20
N VAL A 422 3.61 5.30 7.19
CA VAL A 422 2.44 5.84 7.89
C VAL A 422 1.63 4.69 8.47
N ARG A 423 1.34 4.79 9.76
CA ARG A 423 0.38 3.94 10.45
C ARG A 423 -0.86 4.74 10.76
N HIS A 424 -1.96 4.37 10.16
CA HIS A 424 -3.28 4.93 10.38
C HIS A 424 -4.03 4.11 11.42
N GLU A 425 -4.65 4.78 12.38
CA GLU A 425 -5.53 4.16 13.36
C GLU A 425 -6.88 4.88 13.30
N ALA A 426 -7.93 4.15 13.00
CA ALA A 426 -9.26 4.69 12.89
C ALA A 426 -10.26 3.83 13.68
N VAL A 427 -11.20 4.47 14.35
CA VAL A 427 -12.19 3.82 15.20
C VAL A 427 -13.58 4.30 14.81
N ASN A 428 -14.52 3.35 14.63
CA ASN A 428 -15.94 3.63 14.57
C ASN A 428 -16.56 3.25 15.91
N ASP A 429 -17.17 4.20 16.58
CA ASP A 429 -17.94 3.89 17.76
C ASP A 429 -19.36 3.49 17.42
N TYR A 430 -19.72 2.27 17.82
CA TYR A 430 -21.08 1.74 17.69
C TYR A 430 -21.85 1.73 19.01
N THR A 431 -21.21 2.09 20.13
CA THR A 431 -21.78 1.95 21.48
C THR A 431 -21.91 3.25 22.23
N GLU A 432 -21.02 4.23 21.99
CA GLU A 432 -20.98 5.49 22.72
C GLU A 432 -20.94 6.70 21.76
N HIS A 433 -21.71 7.74 22.05
CA HIS A 433 -21.80 8.95 21.22
C HIS A 433 -20.62 9.93 21.44
N ASN A 434 -19.67 9.61 22.33
CA ASN A 434 -18.53 10.46 22.71
C ASN A 434 -17.19 9.74 22.54
N ALA A 435 -16.98 9.00 21.46
CA ALA A 435 -15.72 8.36 21.20
C ALA A 435 -14.56 9.37 21.16
N LYS A 436 -13.43 8.95 21.71
CA LYS A 436 -12.12 9.56 21.45
C LYS A 436 -11.96 9.78 19.95
N LEU A 437 -11.17 10.78 19.56
CA LEU A 437 -10.91 11.14 18.16
C LEU A 437 -10.90 9.91 17.24
N PRO A 438 -11.76 9.86 16.21
CA PRO A 438 -11.96 8.66 15.40
C PRO A 438 -10.74 8.28 14.55
N TYR A 439 -9.73 9.16 14.48
CA TYR A 439 -8.56 8.95 13.66
C TYR A 439 -7.30 9.56 14.27
N ARG A 440 -6.19 8.84 14.17
CA ARG A 440 -4.83 9.30 14.43
C ARG A 440 -3.85 8.57 13.51
N ASN A 441 -2.71 9.20 13.21
CA ASN A 441 -1.61 8.52 12.55
C ASN A 441 -0.27 8.76 13.26
N THR A 442 0.65 7.83 13.01
CA THR A 442 2.07 7.98 13.26
C THR A 442 2.83 7.77 11.96
N PHE A 443 3.95 8.42 11.80
CA PHE A 443 4.66 8.40 10.54
C PHE A 443 6.18 8.52 10.69
N SER A 444 6.87 8.18 9.61
CA SER A 444 8.31 8.34 9.47
C SER A 444 8.62 9.09 8.16
N LEU A 445 9.43 10.13 8.27
CA LEU A 445 9.78 11.03 7.18
C LEU A 445 11.29 11.06 6.96
N LEU A 446 11.68 11.38 5.71
CA LEU A 446 13.05 11.73 5.32
C LEU A 446 13.02 13.09 4.61
N PRO A 447 13.92 14.06 4.89
CA PRO A 447 14.00 15.26 4.07
C PRO A 447 14.17 14.89 2.59
N LYS A 448 13.28 15.36 1.73
CA LYS A 448 13.18 14.92 0.31
C LYS A 448 14.44 15.23 -0.51
N LYS A 449 15.24 16.18 -0.05
CA LYS A 449 16.55 16.51 -0.64
C LYS A 449 17.58 15.38 -0.54
N PHE A 450 17.41 14.44 0.40
CA PHE A 450 18.30 13.29 0.54
C PHE A 450 17.82 12.14 -0.33
N PRO A 451 18.69 11.55 -1.15
CA PRO A 451 18.33 10.35 -1.90
C PRO A 451 17.91 9.23 -0.94
N TYR A 452 16.75 8.63 -1.22
CA TYR A 452 16.30 7.46 -0.48
C TYR A 452 16.70 6.19 -1.23
N ARG A 453 17.23 5.24 -0.49
CA ARG A 453 17.40 3.83 -0.91
C ARG A 453 17.02 2.92 0.25
N SER A 454 16.45 1.77 -0.09
CA SER A 454 16.19 0.74 0.92
C SER A 454 17.51 0.09 1.36
N PRO A 455 17.72 -0.07 2.66
CA PRO A 455 18.74 -1.01 3.13
C PRO A 455 18.47 -2.43 2.63
N ARG A 456 19.53 -3.20 2.44
CA ARG A 456 19.44 -4.62 2.07
C ARG A 456 18.99 -5.43 3.29
N HIS A 457 17.69 -5.63 3.44
CA HIS A 457 17.10 -6.40 4.53
C HIS A 457 16.80 -7.84 4.14
N THR A 458 16.52 -8.07 2.86
CA THR A 458 16.13 -9.39 2.36
C THR A 458 17.38 -10.27 2.21
N PRO A 459 17.44 -11.42 2.89
CA PRO A 459 18.59 -12.28 2.85
C PRO A 459 18.78 -12.86 1.44
N LYS A 460 20.03 -12.90 0.98
CA LYS A 460 20.39 -13.57 -0.25
C LYS A 460 20.49 -15.08 -0.01
N PRO A 461 19.93 -15.92 -0.88
CA PRO A 461 20.04 -17.36 -0.73
C PRO A 461 21.49 -17.82 -0.91
N VAL A 462 21.88 -18.81 -0.14
CA VAL A 462 23.21 -19.43 -0.19
C VAL A 462 23.04 -20.89 -0.60
N ILE A 463 23.74 -21.30 -1.63
CA ILE A 463 23.79 -22.70 -2.06
C ILE A 463 24.95 -23.37 -1.30
N HIS A 464 24.60 -24.26 -0.37
CA HIS A 464 25.58 -25.00 0.42
C HIS A 464 26.00 -26.29 -0.29
N GLY A 465 27.30 -26.53 -0.37
CA GLY A 465 27.87 -27.75 -0.93
C GLY A 465 27.85 -27.81 -2.44
N THR A 466 28.12 -29.00 -2.97
CA THR A 466 28.16 -29.28 -4.39
C THR A 466 26.76 -29.55 -4.93
N GLN A 467 26.53 -29.17 -6.18
CA GLN A 467 25.27 -29.39 -6.89
C GLN A 467 25.51 -30.27 -8.12
N SER A 468 24.59 -31.19 -8.38
CA SER A 468 24.61 -31.97 -9.61
C SER A 468 23.99 -31.19 -10.76
N ALA A 469 24.60 -31.27 -11.93
CA ALA A 469 24.11 -30.62 -13.14
C ALA A 469 24.40 -31.50 -14.36
N ILE A 470 23.69 -31.25 -15.46
CA ILE A 470 23.90 -31.90 -16.75
C ILE A 470 24.59 -30.89 -17.65
N VAL A 471 25.69 -31.31 -18.28
CA VAL A 471 26.35 -30.51 -19.32
C VAL A 471 25.44 -30.48 -20.54
N VAL A 472 25.17 -29.30 -21.06
CA VAL A 472 24.25 -29.06 -22.16
C VAL A 472 24.90 -28.24 -23.28
N GLY A 473 24.44 -28.44 -24.51
CA GLY A 473 24.90 -27.73 -25.68
C GLY A 473 23.96 -27.94 -26.87
N PRO A 474 24.28 -27.40 -28.06
CA PRO A 474 23.51 -27.61 -29.28
C PRO A 474 23.40 -29.10 -29.62
N LYS A 475 22.25 -29.50 -30.10
CA LYS A 475 21.97 -30.89 -30.44
C LYS A 475 22.91 -31.40 -31.55
N GLY A 476 23.65 -32.47 -31.24
CA GLY A 476 24.56 -33.12 -32.21
C GLY A 476 25.97 -32.54 -32.22
N GLU A 477 26.30 -31.62 -31.36
CA GLU A 477 27.66 -31.12 -31.18
C GLU A 477 28.30 -31.73 -29.91
N GLU A 478 29.62 -31.89 -29.93
CA GLU A 478 30.38 -32.24 -28.74
C GLU A 478 30.36 -31.08 -27.73
N ILE A 479 30.77 -31.34 -26.52
CA ILE A 479 30.73 -30.39 -25.42
C ILE A 479 31.26 -29.01 -25.82
N HIS A 480 30.42 -27.99 -25.82
CA HIS A 480 30.84 -26.62 -26.05
C HIS A 480 31.67 -26.10 -24.89
N THR A 481 32.92 -25.77 -25.14
CA THR A 481 33.79 -25.11 -24.21
C THR A 481 34.04 -23.66 -24.65
N ASN A 482 33.81 -22.71 -23.76
CA ASN A 482 34.20 -21.31 -23.94
C ASN A 482 35.30 -21.02 -22.92
N GLY A 483 36.58 -21.12 -23.37
CA GLY A 483 37.72 -20.80 -22.49
C GLY A 483 37.72 -21.57 -21.17
N SER A 484 37.65 -22.89 -21.20
CA SER A 484 37.56 -23.75 -20.00
C SER A 484 36.24 -23.62 -19.18
N ALA A 485 35.15 -23.29 -19.84
CA ALA A 485 33.82 -23.28 -19.23
C ALA A 485 32.89 -24.22 -20.03
N VAL A 486 31.91 -24.78 -19.34
CA VAL A 486 30.83 -25.59 -19.92
C VAL A 486 29.49 -25.00 -19.56
N LYS A 487 28.51 -25.17 -20.43
CA LYS A 487 27.13 -24.88 -20.10
C LYS A 487 26.52 -26.03 -19.31
N VAL A 488 25.80 -25.71 -18.25
CA VAL A 488 25.17 -26.71 -17.41
C VAL A 488 23.71 -26.37 -17.16
N HIS A 489 22.91 -27.43 -17.09
CA HIS A 489 21.53 -27.37 -16.61
C HIS A 489 21.50 -28.00 -15.20
N PHE A 490 21.08 -27.22 -14.19
CA PHE A 490 20.93 -27.70 -12.84
C PHE A 490 19.64 -28.53 -12.69
N LEU A 491 19.71 -29.62 -11.93
CA LEU A 491 18.57 -30.50 -11.72
C LEU A 491 17.36 -29.84 -11.00
N TRP A 492 17.61 -28.76 -10.30
CA TRP A 492 16.55 -27.97 -9.65
C TRP A 492 15.90 -26.95 -10.60
N ASP A 493 16.49 -26.66 -11.76
CA ASP A 493 15.88 -25.80 -12.78
C ASP A 493 14.84 -26.60 -13.57
N ARG A 494 13.57 -26.44 -13.22
CA ARG A 494 12.46 -27.14 -13.86
C ARG A 494 11.90 -26.46 -15.11
N ARG A 495 12.47 -25.30 -15.51
CA ARG A 495 12.02 -24.50 -16.66
C ARG A 495 12.96 -24.61 -17.85
N GLY A 496 14.19 -25.02 -17.64
CA GLY A 496 15.22 -25.14 -18.67
C GLY A 496 14.88 -26.19 -19.73
N LYS A 497 15.26 -25.91 -20.98
CA LYS A 497 14.96 -26.75 -22.15
C LYS A 497 16.03 -27.80 -22.47
N LEU A 498 17.11 -27.86 -21.73
CA LEU A 498 18.26 -28.74 -21.96
C LEU A 498 18.96 -28.55 -23.35
N ASP A 499 18.73 -27.43 -24.01
CA ASP A 499 19.32 -27.09 -25.31
C ASP A 499 20.48 -26.09 -25.22
N GLY A 500 20.85 -25.70 -24.02
CA GLY A 500 21.89 -24.71 -23.74
C GLY A 500 21.43 -23.25 -23.88
N SER A 501 20.17 -22.98 -24.27
CA SER A 501 19.63 -21.61 -24.34
C SER A 501 19.40 -20.99 -22.98
N ASP A 502 19.02 -21.82 -22.00
CA ASP A 502 18.66 -21.41 -20.64
C ASP A 502 19.78 -21.70 -19.62
N SER A 503 20.97 -22.03 -20.11
CA SER A 503 22.07 -22.53 -19.30
C SER A 503 23.14 -21.47 -19.11
N MET A 504 23.82 -21.50 -17.96
CA MET A 504 24.96 -20.64 -17.72
C MET A 504 26.29 -21.30 -18.07
N TRP A 505 27.29 -20.48 -18.35
CA TRP A 505 28.66 -20.92 -18.44
C TRP A 505 29.27 -21.09 -17.05
N ILE A 506 29.72 -22.31 -16.71
CA ILE A 506 30.44 -22.61 -15.47
C ILE A 506 31.87 -22.99 -15.81
N ARG A 507 32.81 -22.35 -15.14
CA ARG A 507 34.23 -22.66 -15.30
C ARG A 507 34.53 -24.06 -14.78
N VAL A 508 35.30 -24.83 -15.56
CA VAL A 508 35.76 -26.15 -15.17
C VAL A 508 36.96 -26.00 -14.26
N SER A 509 36.91 -26.59 -13.06
CA SER A 509 38.07 -26.70 -12.19
C SER A 509 39.00 -27.81 -12.69
N GLN A 510 40.20 -27.46 -13.06
CA GLN A 510 41.22 -28.42 -13.49
C GLN A 510 42.34 -28.45 -12.45
N PRO A 511 42.71 -29.62 -11.95
CA PRO A 511 43.81 -29.75 -10.98
C PRO A 511 45.20 -29.49 -11.57
N TRP A 512 45.27 -29.48 -12.90
CA TRP A 512 46.53 -29.29 -13.63
C TRP A 512 46.27 -28.34 -14.81
N ALA A 513 46.89 -27.19 -14.80
CA ALA A 513 46.77 -26.16 -15.84
C ALA A 513 48.06 -26.05 -16.69
N GLY A 514 48.70 -27.14 -16.96
CA GLY A 514 49.91 -27.19 -17.80
C GLY A 514 49.81 -28.28 -18.85
N ASP A 515 50.49 -28.07 -19.97
CA ASP A 515 50.66 -29.03 -21.03
C ASP A 515 51.28 -30.34 -20.54
#